data_3721dac88903abee87c62bd78ff3059c
#
_entry.id   3721dac88903abee87c62bd78ff3059c
#
_cell.length_a   1.000
_cell.length_b   1.000
_cell.length_c   1.000
_cell.angle_alpha   90.00
_cell.angle_beta   90.00
_cell.angle_gamma   90.00
#
_symmetry.space_group_name_H-M   'P 1'
#
loop_
_entity.id
_entity.type
_entity.pdbx_description
1 polymer ?
#
loop_
_entity_poly.entity_id
_entity_poly.type
_entity_poly.pdbx_seq_one_letter_code
_entity_poly.pdbx_strand_id
1 'polypeptide(L)'
;GGSAWEWNEKRGQYYLHCFSKKQPDLNWENVRVREAVYDLMRFWGDKGIDGFRMDVITMISKDQSFPDGVINGEYGDASPYTNNGPRIHEFLKEMNREAISHYDWLTVGEGAGARVEDTISYTKPENHELNMIFSFEHMNYCKPSCDNNWEEKPFYLPGYKRIYKKWQEGLDGRGWNTLYLENHDQTRSVSRYGDTSTVENWKRSAKALGVMYFLMQGTPYIYMGQELG
;
A
#
# COMPACT_ATOMS: atom_id res chain seq x y z
N GLY A 1 -7.53 16.58 7.12
CA GLY A 1 -8.75 15.98 7.64
C GLY A 1 -9.98 16.70 7.18
N GLY A 2 -11.14 16.10 7.39
CA GLY A 2 -12.43 16.60 7.00
C GLY A 2 -13.41 15.43 6.87
N SER A 3 -14.65 15.73 6.47
CA SER A 3 -15.62 14.69 6.18
C SER A 3 -15.14 13.79 5.02
N ALA A 4 -15.39 12.50 5.12
CA ALA A 4 -15.21 11.56 4.01
C ALA A 4 -16.42 11.57 3.04
N TRP A 5 -17.45 12.34 3.34
CA TRP A 5 -18.64 12.49 2.53
C TRP A 5 -18.77 13.90 1.97
N GLU A 6 -19.05 13.99 0.66
CA GLU A 6 -19.29 15.25 -0.02
C GLU A 6 -20.61 15.22 -0.79
N TRP A 7 -21.36 16.31 -0.71
CA TRP A 7 -22.63 16.46 -1.43
C TRP A 7 -22.39 16.82 -2.90
N ASN A 8 -23.10 16.17 -3.80
CA ASN A 8 -23.09 16.50 -5.22
C ASN A 8 -24.45 17.07 -5.65
N GLU A 9 -24.50 18.38 -5.91
CA GLU A 9 -25.69 19.11 -6.27
C GLU A 9 -26.43 18.55 -7.51
N LYS A 10 -25.65 18.18 -8.55
CA LYS A 10 -26.23 17.66 -9.80
C LYS A 10 -26.91 16.31 -9.63
N ARG A 11 -26.44 15.49 -8.70
CA ARG A 11 -26.98 14.16 -8.44
C ARG A 11 -27.97 14.14 -7.29
N GLY A 12 -27.96 15.15 -6.43
CA GLY A 12 -28.73 15.18 -5.20
C GLY A 12 -28.35 14.03 -4.24
N GLN A 13 -27.08 13.69 -4.17
CA GLN A 13 -26.57 12.55 -3.41
C GLN A 13 -25.21 12.87 -2.82
N TYR A 14 -24.89 12.20 -1.71
CA TYR A 14 -23.53 12.15 -1.18
C TYR A 14 -22.69 11.11 -1.92
N TYR A 15 -21.40 11.36 -2.00
CA TYR A 15 -20.40 10.37 -2.41
C TYR A 15 -19.28 10.27 -1.37
N LEU A 16 -18.70 9.09 -1.27
CA LEU A 16 -17.54 8.83 -0.41
C LEU A 16 -16.25 9.27 -1.10
N HIS A 17 -15.32 9.82 -0.35
CA HIS A 17 -13.93 10.04 -0.75
C HIS A 17 -13.01 9.85 0.46
N CYS A 18 -12.06 8.94 0.35
CA CYS A 18 -11.07 8.71 1.42
C CYS A 18 -9.86 9.64 1.31
N PHE A 19 -9.72 10.32 0.17
CA PHE A 19 -8.65 11.27 -0.15
C PHE A 19 -9.24 12.63 -0.53
N SER A 20 -8.86 13.16 -1.69
CA SER A 20 -9.39 14.45 -2.16
C SER A 20 -10.86 14.34 -2.58
N LYS A 21 -11.64 15.39 -2.38
CA LYS A 21 -13.00 15.54 -2.95
C LYS A 21 -13.06 15.32 -4.47
N LYS A 22 -11.93 15.46 -5.18
CA LYS A 22 -11.80 15.19 -6.62
C LYS A 22 -11.55 13.73 -6.95
N GLN A 23 -11.41 12.88 -5.93
CA GLN A 23 -11.15 11.44 -6.05
C GLN A 23 -12.30 10.66 -5.41
N PRO A 24 -13.50 10.63 -6.03
CA PRO A 24 -14.61 9.84 -5.51
C PRO A 24 -14.24 8.37 -5.47
N ASP A 25 -14.62 7.73 -4.38
CA ASP A 25 -14.39 6.30 -4.18
C ASP A 25 -15.34 5.49 -5.08
N LEU A 26 -14.80 4.49 -5.77
CA LEU A 26 -15.61 3.62 -6.62
C LEU A 26 -16.42 2.63 -5.79
N ASN A 27 -17.70 2.51 -6.10
CA ASN A 27 -18.57 1.56 -5.42
C ASN A 27 -18.37 0.12 -5.94
N TRP A 28 -17.44 -0.60 -5.33
CA TRP A 28 -17.11 -1.98 -5.69
C TRP A 28 -18.23 -3.00 -5.38
N GLU A 29 -19.24 -2.62 -4.59
CA GLU A 29 -20.43 -3.46 -4.43
C GLU A 29 -21.26 -3.53 -5.72
N ASN A 30 -21.12 -2.54 -6.58
CA ASN A 30 -21.79 -2.51 -7.88
C ASN A 30 -21.01 -3.38 -8.89
N VAL A 31 -21.63 -4.47 -9.34
CA VAL A 31 -21.03 -5.40 -10.31
C VAL A 31 -20.58 -4.68 -11.60
N ARG A 32 -21.35 -3.69 -12.08
CA ARG A 32 -21.00 -2.94 -13.29
C ARG A 32 -19.71 -2.12 -13.13
N VAL A 33 -19.38 -1.68 -11.92
CA VAL A 33 -18.09 -1.02 -11.64
C VAL A 33 -16.97 -2.04 -11.73
N ARG A 34 -17.14 -3.23 -11.14
CA ARG A 34 -16.15 -4.30 -11.21
C ARG A 34 -15.89 -4.75 -12.65
N GLU A 35 -16.95 -5.00 -13.41
CA GLU A 35 -16.85 -5.35 -14.85
C GLU A 35 -16.07 -4.29 -15.64
N ALA A 36 -16.38 -3.01 -15.43
CA ALA A 36 -15.68 -1.92 -16.12
C ALA A 36 -14.18 -1.85 -15.74
N VAL A 37 -13.82 -2.18 -14.50
CA VAL A 37 -12.42 -2.27 -14.07
C VAL A 37 -11.74 -3.47 -14.74
N TYR A 38 -12.39 -4.63 -14.79
CA TYR A 38 -11.82 -5.82 -15.47
C TYR A 38 -11.67 -5.60 -16.97
N ASP A 39 -12.62 -4.91 -17.62
CA ASP A 39 -12.50 -4.49 -19.02
C ASP A 39 -11.30 -3.56 -19.24
N LEU A 40 -11.09 -2.60 -18.37
CA LEU A 40 -9.92 -1.72 -18.40
C LEU A 40 -8.63 -2.52 -18.24
N MET A 41 -8.58 -3.48 -17.33
CA MET A 41 -7.41 -4.33 -17.15
C MET A 41 -7.11 -5.14 -18.41
N ARG A 42 -8.11 -5.81 -18.97
CA ARG A 42 -7.98 -6.57 -20.23
C ARG A 42 -7.54 -5.68 -21.40
N PHE A 43 -8.11 -4.47 -21.52
CA PHE A 43 -7.72 -3.50 -22.53
C PHE A 43 -6.20 -3.20 -22.52
N TRP A 44 -5.63 -3.02 -21.33
CA TRP A 44 -4.19 -2.80 -21.21
C TRP A 44 -3.40 -4.09 -21.40
N GLY A 45 -3.92 -5.22 -20.97
CA GLY A 45 -3.33 -6.53 -21.19
C GLY A 45 -3.17 -6.86 -22.67
N ASP A 46 -4.21 -6.63 -23.46
CA ASP A 46 -4.20 -6.82 -24.90
C ASP A 46 -3.20 -5.89 -25.63
N LYS A 47 -2.76 -4.82 -24.96
CA LYS A 47 -1.67 -3.95 -25.45
C LYS A 47 -0.28 -4.42 -25.02
N GLY A 48 -0.19 -5.51 -24.27
CA GLY A 48 1.07 -6.17 -23.93
C GLY A 48 1.78 -5.61 -22.70
N ILE A 49 1.05 -5.08 -21.70
CA ILE A 49 1.67 -4.77 -20.41
C ILE A 49 1.93 -6.05 -19.61
N ASP A 50 2.93 -6.01 -18.74
CA ASP A 50 3.40 -7.15 -17.94
C ASP A 50 2.79 -7.24 -16.55
N GLY A 51 1.81 -6.39 -16.21
CA GLY A 51 1.12 -6.42 -14.93
C GLY A 51 0.67 -5.08 -14.40
N PHE A 52 0.23 -5.07 -13.14
CA PHE A 52 -0.33 -3.89 -12.48
C PHE A 52 0.26 -3.64 -11.09
N ARG A 53 0.58 -2.39 -10.80
CA ARG A 53 0.61 -1.87 -9.44
C ARG A 53 -0.78 -1.29 -9.14
N MET A 54 -1.41 -1.80 -8.11
CA MET A 54 -2.78 -1.46 -7.74
C MET A 54 -2.79 -0.53 -6.54
N ASP A 55 -3.22 0.71 -6.78
CA ASP A 55 -3.29 1.77 -5.78
C ASP A 55 -4.31 1.43 -4.70
N VAL A 56 -3.92 1.61 -3.43
CA VAL A 56 -4.75 1.36 -2.22
C VAL A 56 -5.71 0.17 -2.33
N ILE A 57 -5.24 -0.93 -2.87
CA ILE A 57 -6.08 -2.12 -3.19
C ILE A 57 -6.84 -2.66 -1.98
N THR A 58 -6.31 -2.48 -0.77
CA THR A 58 -6.98 -2.88 0.47
C THR A 58 -8.25 -2.12 0.77
N MET A 59 -8.51 -1.01 0.05
CA MET A 59 -9.65 -0.13 0.26
C MET A 59 -10.82 -0.38 -0.71
N ILE A 60 -10.73 -1.35 -1.62
CA ILE A 60 -11.84 -1.62 -2.57
C ILE A 60 -13.06 -2.26 -1.89
N SER A 61 -12.90 -2.88 -0.72
CA SER A 61 -13.98 -3.39 0.11
C SER A 61 -14.06 -2.61 1.42
N LYS A 62 -15.25 -2.16 1.77
CA LYS A 62 -15.54 -1.36 2.96
C LYS A 62 -16.70 -1.94 3.74
N ASP A 63 -16.80 -1.60 5.03
CA ASP A 63 -17.99 -1.89 5.80
C ASP A 63 -19.19 -1.11 5.26
N GLN A 64 -20.19 -1.79 4.73
CA GLN A 64 -21.35 -1.18 4.08
C GLN A 64 -22.37 -0.56 5.05
N SER A 65 -22.20 -0.76 6.35
CA SER A 65 -22.96 -0.04 7.37
C SER A 65 -22.47 1.40 7.55
N PHE A 66 -21.27 1.71 7.04
CA PHE A 66 -20.61 3.02 7.13
C PHE A 66 -20.64 3.61 8.54
N PRO A 67 -20.17 2.87 9.56
CA PRO A 67 -20.21 3.35 10.93
C PRO A 67 -19.34 4.59 11.11
N ASP A 68 -19.69 5.43 12.06
CA ASP A 68 -18.87 6.55 12.46
C ASP A 68 -17.53 6.04 13.04
N GLY A 69 -16.45 6.65 12.62
CA GLY A 69 -15.12 6.36 13.14
C GLY A 69 -14.94 6.83 14.58
N VAL A 70 -13.99 6.23 15.29
CA VAL A 70 -13.61 6.70 16.63
C VAL A 70 -13.05 8.12 16.53
N ILE A 71 -13.60 9.04 17.33
CA ILE A 71 -13.18 10.45 17.32
C ILE A 71 -11.69 10.55 17.67
N ASN A 72 -10.95 11.16 16.74
CA ASN A 72 -9.53 11.48 16.90
C ASN A 72 -9.32 12.94 16.45
N GLY A 73 -9.34 13.85 17.40
CA GLY A 73 -9.40 15.29 17.13
C GLY A 73 -10.81 15.75 16.75
N GLU A 74 -10.95 16.45 15.65
CA GLU A 74 -12.24 17.02 15.19
C GLU A 74 -13.11 15.99 14.43
N TYR A 75 -12.50 14.94 13.86
CA TYR A 75 -13.18 13.96 13.04
C TYR A 75 -12.93 12.53 13.53
N GLY A 76 -13.80 11.61 13.13
CA GLY A 76 -13.62 10.19 13.38
C GLY A 76 -12.63 9.54 12.42
N ASP A 77 -11.83 8.58 12.92
CA ASP A 77 -10.95 7.75 12.09
C ASP A 77 -11.76 6.66 11.39
N ALA A 78 -11.95 6.79 10.09
CA ALA A 78 -12.66 5.83 9.27
C ALA A 78 -11.80 4.63 8.80
N SER A 79 -10.48 4.67 9.02
CA SER A 79 -9.54 3.66 8.51
C SER A 79 -9.92 2.21 8.86
N PRO A 80 -10.43 1.89 10.08
CA PRO A 80 -10.83 0.52 10.42
C PRO A 80 -11.99 -0.02 9.57
N TYR A 81 -12.78 0.84 8.97
CA TYR A 81 -13.99 0.48 8.22
C TYR A 81 -13.81 0.62 6.71
N THR A 82 -12.73 1.26 6.28
CA THR A 82 -12.42 1.52 4.86
C THR A 82 -11.30 0.67 4.31
N ASN A 83 -10.56 -0.07 5.16
CA ASN A 83 -9.49 -0.96 4.75
C ASN A 83 -9.83 -2.42 5.08
N ASN A 84 -9.38 -3.34 4.24
CA ASN A 84 -9.54 -4.78 4.42
C ASN A 84 -10.98 -5.18 4.76
N GLY A 85 -11.94 -4.58 4.07
CA GLY A 85 -13.35 -4.81 4.29
C GLY A 85 -13.77 -6.27 4.03
N PRO A 86 -15.00 -6.65 4.42
CA PRO A 86 -15.41 -8.07 4.53
C PRO A 86 -15.41 -8.83 3.20
N ARG A 87 -15.48 -8.14 2.06
CA ARG A 87 -15.51 -8.75 0.72
C ARG A 87 -14.21 -8.60 -0.05
N ILE A 88 -13.12 -8.14 0.58
CA ILE A 88 -11.85 -7.86 -0.13
C ILE A 88 -11.35 -9.09 -0.90
N HIS A 89 -11.29 -10.24 -0.27
CA HIS A 89 -10.82 -11.48 -0.88
C HIS A 89 -11.77 -12.01 -1.98
N GLU A 90 -13.07 -11.77 -1.83
CA GLU A 90 -14.05 -12.08 -2.88
C GLU A 90 -13.76 -11.25 -4.14
N PHE A 91 -13.59 -9.94 -4.00
CA PHE A 91 -13.32 -9.04 -5.11
C PHE A 91 -11.97 -9.33 -5.79
N LEU A 92 -10.94 -9.66 -5.02
CA LEU A 92 -9.63 -9.99 -5.58
C LEU A 92 -9.65 -11.32 -6.33
N LYS A 93 -10.34 -12.34 -5.81
CA LYS A 93 -10.53 -13.63 -6.52
C LYS A 93 -11.37 -13.46 -7.78
N GLU A 94 -12.40 -12.62 -7.74
CA GLU A 94 -13.18 -12.27 -8.92
C GLU A 94 -12.30 -11.56 -9.95
N MET A 95 -11.52 -10.57 -9.55
CA MET A 95 -10.56 -9.86 -10.41
C MET A 95 -9.53 -10.81 -11.04
N ASN A 96 -9.02 -11.76 -10.26
CA ASN A 96 -8.10 -12.78 -10.78
C ASN A 96 -8.79 -13.63 -11.85
N ARG A 97 -9.96 -14.16 -11.58
CA ARG A 97 -10.72 -15.00 -12.52
C ARG A 97 -11.10 -14.24 -13.79
N GLU A 98 -11.52 -12.98 -13.66
CA GLU A 98 -12.07 -12.21 -14.80
C GLU A 98 -11.01 -11.48 -15.61
N ALA A 99 -9.82 -11.24 -15.06
CA ALA A 99 -8.77 -10.49 -15.72
C ALA A 99 -7.37 -11.08 -15.53
N ILE A 100 -6.86 -11.17 -14.29
CA ILE A 100 -5.44 -11.43 -14.05
C ILE A 100 -5.01 -12.80 -14.62
N SER A 101 -5.80 -13.85 -14.42
CA SER A 101 -5.44 -15.21 -14.85
C SER A 101 -5.42 -15.43 -16.37
N HIS A 102 -5.86 -14.44 -17.16
CA HIS A 102 -5.83 -14.51 -18.61
C HIS A 102 -4.48 -14.11 -19.21
N TYR A 103 -3.57 -13.58 -18.40
CA TYR A 103 -2.29 -13.04 -18.81
C TYR A 103 -1.17 -13.51 -17.88
N ASP A 104 0.05 -13.48 -18.36
CA ASP A 104 1.25 -13.71 -17.52
C ASP A 104 1.69 -12.41 -16.85
N TRP A 105 0.90 -11.96 -15.88
CA TRP A 105 1.11 -10.69 -15.21
C TRP A 105 1.75 -10.81 -13.84
N LEU A 106 2.60 -9.82 -13.54
CA LEU A 106 3.00 -9.52 -12.17
C LEU A 106 2.01 -8.53 -11.55
N THR A 107 1.45 -8.87 -10.40
CA THR A 107 0.54 -7.99 -9.66
C THR A 107 1.10 -7.62 -8.31
N VAL A 108 1.11 -6.33 -7.99
CA VAL A 108 1.50 -5.81 -6.69
C VAL A 108 0.48 -4.79 -6.19
N GLY A 109 -0.03 -5.01 -5.00
CA GLY A 109 -1.00 -4.13 -4.35
C GLY A 109 -0.36 -3.15 -3.38
N GLU A 110 -0.90 -1.96 -3.25
CA GLU A 110 -0.57 -1.07 -2.16
C GLU A 110 -1.39 -1.44 -0.93
N GLY A 111 -0.72 -1.97 0.11
CA GLY A 111 -1.34 -2.53 1.30
C GLY A 111 -1.29 -1.59 2.49
N ALA A 112 -1.96 -0.44 2.40
CA ALA A 112 -2.12 0.44 3.55
C ALA A 112 -2.79 -0.31 4.71
N GLY A 113 -2.15 -0.32 5.88
CA GLY A 113 -2.65 -1.01 7.07
C GLY A 113 -2.56 -2.54 7.05
N ALA A 114 -2.01 -3.15 6.00
CA ALA A 114 -1.84 -4.61 5.95
C ALA A 114 -0.82 -5.10 6.99
N ARG A 115 -1.19 -6.15 7.69
CA ARG A 115 -0.35 -6.91 8.62
C ARG A 115 0.25 -8.12 7.91
N VAL A 116 1.13 -8.86 8.59
CA VAL A 116 1.71 -10.09 8.05
C VAL A 116 0.63 -11.10 7.64
N GLU A 117 -0.36 -11.31 8.49
CA GLU A 117 -1.46 -12.25 8.25
C GLU A 117 -2.30 -11.84 7.05
N ASP A 118 -2.59 -10.56 6.91
CA ASP A 118 -3.32 -10.01 5.77
C ASP A 118 -2.50 -10.22 4.49
N THR A 119 -1.19 -9.96 4.55
CA THR A 119 -0.28 -10.16 3.40
C THR A 119 -0.22 -11.62 2.97
N ILE A 120 -0.17 -12.57 3.90
CA ILE A 120 -0.26 -14.00 3.58
C ILE A 120 -1.56 -14.28 2.82
N SER A 121 -2.67 -13.75 3.29
CA SER A 121 -3.98 -13.97 2.65
C SER A 121 -4.01 -13.44 1.21
N TYR A 122 -3.42 -12.27 0.96
CA TYR A 122 -3.34 -11.67 -0.38
C TYR A 122 -2.39 -12.36 -1.33
N THR A 123 -1.28 -12.92 -0.81
CA THR A 123 -0.14 -13.33 -1.67
C THR A 123 0.09 -14.84 -1.71
N LYS A 124 -0.68 -15.61 -0.96
CA LYS A 124 -0.59 -17.06 -0.99
C LYS A 124 -1.08 -17.58 -2.35
N PRO A 125 -0.27 -18.35 -3.11
CA PRO A 125 -0.61 -18.75 -4.48
C PRO A 125 -1.97 -19.45 -4.60
N GLU A 126 -2.34 -20.27 -3.60
CA GLU A 126 -3.59 -21.01 -3.61
C GLU A 126 -4.83 -20.13 -3.48
N ASN A 127 -4.66 -18.88 -3.07
CA ASN A 127 -5.77 -17.94 -2.95
C ASN A 127 -6.13 -17.29 -4.27
N HIS A 128 -5.23 -17.32 -5.26
CA HIS A 128 -5.47 -16.72 -6.58
C HIS A 128 -5.88 -15.24 -6.46
N GLU A 129 -5.08 -14.43 -5.76
CA GLU A 129 -5.31 -13.00 -5.58
C GLU A 129 -4.17 -12.19 -6.21
N LEU A 130 -3.19 -11.77 -5.43
CA LEU A 130 -2.06 -10.95 -5.88
C LEU A 130 -0.74 -11.71 -5.72
N ASN A 131 0.28 -11.34 -6.51
CA ASN A 131 1.62 -11.87 -6.30
C ASN A 131 2.31 -11.24 -5.09
N MET A 132 2.10 -9.95 -4.87
CA MET A 132 2.76 -9.19 -3.82
C MET A 132 1.89 -8.06 -3.30
N ILE A 133 2.24 -7.55 -2.11
CA ILE A 133 1.62 -6.36 -1.53
C ILE A 133 2.69 -5.52 -0.82
N PHE A 134 2.65 -4.19 -1.01
CA PHE A 134 3.50 -3.27 -0.27
C PHE A 134 2.99 -3.09 1.16
N SER A 135 3.83 -3.42 2.13
CA SER A 135 3.56 -3.12 3.54
C SER A 135 4.11 -1.75 3.93
N PHE A 136 3.52 -1.13 4.96
CA PHE A 136 3.87 0.22 5.40
C PHE A 136 4.45 0.30 6.81
N GLU A 137 4.52 -0.81 7.54
CA GLU A 137 4.94 -0.79 8.95
C GLU A 137 6.35 -0.19 9.12
N HIS A 138 7.29 -0.59 8.27
CA HIS A 138 8.64 -0.05 8.28
C HIS A 138 8.70 1.41 7.84
N MET A 139 7.81 1.81 6.91
CA MET A 139 7.70 3.20 6.45
C MET A 139 7.05 4.10 7.50
N ASN A 140 6.16 3.59 8.30
CA ASN A 140 5.50 4.36 9.36
C ASN A 140 6.34 4.48 10.63
N TYR A 141 7.38 3.66 10.79
CA TYR A 141 8.16 3.56 12.02
C TYR A 141 8.85 4.87 12.44
N CYS A 142 9.35 5.63 11.47
CA CYS A 142 10.02 6.91 11.70
C CYS A 142 9.28 8.09 11.05
N LYS A 143 7.97 7.97 10.81
CA LYS A 143 7.21 9.14 10.36
C LYS A 143 7.18 10.19 11.47
N PRO A 144 7.36 11.49 11.13
CA PRO A 144 6.94 12.58 12.01
C PRO A 144 5.48 12.32 12.39
N SER A 145 5.12 12.51 13.65
CA SER A 145 3.71 12.45 14.03
C SER A 145 2.96 13.51 13.23
N CYS A 146 1.72 13.22 12.81
CA CYS A 146 0.85 14.17 12.10
C CYS A 146 0.46 15.38 12.99
N ASP A 147 0.88 15.39 14.23
CA ASP A 147 0.64 16.42 15.25
C ASP A 147 1.64 17.57 15.09
N ASN A 148 1.59 18.30 13.96
CA ASN A 148 2.26 19.58 13.71
C ASN A 148 3.74 19.73 14.14
N ASN A 149 4.37 18.70 14.67
CA ASN A 149 5.78 18.68 15.01
C ASN A 149 6.56 18.06 13.86
N TRP A 150 7.21 18.89 13.08
CA TRP A 150 8.22 18.52 12.10
C TRP A 150 9.49 17.92 12.75
N GLU A 151 9.41 17.58 14.04
CA GLU A 151 10.48 16.88 14.75
C GLU A 151 10.62 15.46 14.21
N GLU A 152 11.71 15.23 13.53
CA GLU A 152 12.12 13.88 13.10
C GLU A 152 12.32 13.02 14.36
N LYS A 153 11.57 11.92 14.46
CA LYS A 153 11.87 10.93 15.50
C LYS A 153 13.23 10.31 15.19
N PRO A 154 14.15 10.26 16.16
CA PRO A 154 15.46 9.66 15.96
C PRO A 154 15.29 8.23 15.44
N PHE A 155 16.06 7.88 14.42
CA PHE A 155 16.08 6.53 13.88
C PHE A 155 16.62 5.53 14.91
N TYR A 156 15.77 4.60 15.34
CA TYR A 156 16.13 3.57 16.30
C TYR A 156 16.28 2.22 15.60
N LEU A 157 17.49 1.92 15.16
CA LEU A 157 17.82 0.73 14.36
C LEU A 157 17.34 -0.60 14.98
N PRO A 158 17.44 -0.86 16.31
CA PRO A 158 16.91 -2.11 16.86
C PRO A 158 15.40 -2.30 16.68
N GLY A 159 14.63 -1.23 16.76
CA GLY A 159 13.18 -1.27 16.49
C GLY A 159 12.89 -1.55 15.02
N TYR A 160 13.60 -0.90 14.13
CA TYR A 160 13.50 -1.11 12.69
C TYR A 160 13.83 -2.55 12.28
N LYS A 161 14.91 -3.11 12.85
CA LYS A 161 15.27 -4.51 12.66
C LYS A 161 14.20 -5.49 13.13
N ARG A 162 13.50 -5.19 14.25
CA ARG A 162 12.38 -6.03 14.72
C ARG A 162 11.23 -6.09 13.73
N ILE A 163 10.94 -4.97 13.05
CA ILE A 163 9.91 -4.94 12.00
C ILE A 163 10.31 -5.85 10.85
N TYR A 164 11.50 -5.69 10.31
CA TYR A 164 11.98 -6.56 9.22
C TYR A 164 12.03 -8.03 9.62
N LYS A 165 12.52 -8.34 10.82
CA LYS A 165 12.51 -9.71 11.34
C LYS A 165 11.09 -10.29 11.35
N LYS A 166 10.12 -9.54 11.90
CA LYS A 166 8.72 -9.96 11.94
C LYS A 166 8.17 -10.27 10.54
N TRP A 167 8.45 -9.43 9.57
CA TRP A 167 7.98 -9.62 8.20
C TRP A 167 8.70 -10.76 7.48
N GLN A 168 10.02 -10.87 7.62
CA GLN A 168 10.80 -11.96 7.02
C GLN A 168 10.37 -13.32 7.57
N GLU A 169 10.33 -13.49 8.89
CA GLU A 169 9.91 -14.73 9.53
C GLU A 169 8.42 -15.03 9.32
N GLY A 170 7.60 -13.99 9.32
CA GLY A 170 6.16 -14.10 9.14
C GLY A 170 5.74 -14.57 7.77
N LEU A 171 6.44 -14.19 6.72
CA LEU A 171 6.13 -14.55 5.33
C LEU A 171 6.92 -15.76 4.82
N ASP A 172 7.92 -16.24 5.54
CA ASP A 172 8.74 -17.36 5.11
C ASP A 172 7.91 -18.61 4.81
N GLY A 173 7.98 -19.10 3.58
CA GLY A 173 7.20 -20.24 3.09
C GLY A 173 5.68 -20.04 3.04
N ARG A 174 5.16 -18.83 3.30
CA ARG A 174 3.72 -18.56 3.38
C ARG A 174 3.24 -17.40 2.51
N GLY A 175 4.14 -16.55 2.07
CA GLY A 175 3.86 -15.38 1.26
C GLY A 175 5.14 -14.79 0.69
N TRP A 176 5.06 -13.59 0.10
CA TRP A 176 6.20 -12.95 -0.52
C TRP A 176 6.32 -11.48 -0.14
N ASN A 177 7.54 -11.05 0.25
CA ASN A 177 7.81 -9.67 0.62
C ASN A 177 8.05 -8.78 -0.60
N THR A 178 7.56 -7.55 -0.52
CA THR A 178 8.09 -6.41 -1.26
C THR A 178 9.11 -5.68 -0.40
N LEU A 179 10.25 -5.37 -0.96
CA LEU A 179 11.35 -4.72 -0.26
C LEU A 179 11.57 -3.34 -0.88
N TYR A 180 11.29 -2.28 -0.13
CA TYR A 180 11.47 -0.90 -0.59
C TYR A 180 11.76 0.02 0.59
N LEU A 181 12.42 1.14 0.33
CA LEU A 181 12.76 2.14 1.34
C LEU A 181 12.22 3.53 1.01
N GLU A 182 11.83 3.75 -0.24
CA GLU A 182 11.29 5.02 -0.72
C GLU A 182 10.41 4.81 -1.95
N ASN A 183 9.56 5.77 -2.24
CA ASN A 183 8.72 5.84 -3.43
C ASN A 183 8.33 7.30 -3.71
N HIS A 184 7.37 7.52 -4.64
CA HIS A 184 6.86 8.85 -4.99
C HIS A 184 6.13 9.57 -3.83
N ASP A 185 5.69 8.85 -2.80
CA ASP A 185 4.97 9.38 -1.63
C ASP A 185 5.87 9.51 -0.38
N GLN A 186 7.13 9.10 -0.46
CA GLN A 186 8.04 9.06 0.68
C GLN A 186 9.30 9.88 0.42
N THR A 187 9.85 10.47 1.47
CA THR A 187 11.17 11.10 1.40
C THR A 187 12.25 10.10 1.03
N ARG A 188 13.35 10.60 0.41
CA ARG A 188 14.51 9.76 0.09
C ARG A 188 15.02 9.03 1.32
N SER A 189 15.31 7.74 1.16
CA SER A 189 15.69 6.86 2.25
C SER A 189 16.96 7.31 2.96
N VAL A 190 17.94 7.80 2.20
CA VAL A 190 19.19 8.30 2.77
C VAL A 190 18.97 9.52 3.67
N SER A 191 18.07 10.43 3.28
CA SER A 191 17.72 11.61 4.10
C SER A 191 16.94 11.23 5.35
N ARG A 192 16.17 10.14 5.28
CA ARG A 192 15.29 9.70 6.37
C ARG A 192 15.99 8.83 7.40
N TYR A 193 16.90 7.96 6.97
CA TYR A 193 17.51 6.92 7.81
C TYR A 193 19.03 7.05 7.91
N GLY A 194 19.65 7.85 7.06
CA GLY A 194 21.09 7.96 6.94
C GLY A 194 21.66 9.22 7.58
N ASP A 195 22.96 9.33 7.52
CA ASP A 195 23.72 10.53 7.88
C ASP A 195 24.11 11.26 6.60
N THR A 196 23.56 12.45 6.40
CA THR A 196 23.83 13.33 5.24
C THR A 196 24.72 14.52 5.58
N SER A 197 25.33 14.54 6.77
CA SER A 197 26.15 15.65 7.25
C SER A 197 27.39 15.93 6.39
N THR A 198 27.92 14.92 5.72
CA THR A 198 29.01 15.03 4.75
C THR A 198 28.75 14.15 3.54
N VAL A 199 29.36 14.46 2.41
CA VAL A 199 29.27 13.64 1.18
C VAL A 199 29.73 12.19 1.43
N GLU A 200 30.74 12.00 2.25
CA GLU A 200 31.23 10.67 2.58
C GLU A 200 30.21 9.87 3.41
N ASN A 201 29.64 10.49 4.42
CA ASN A 201 28.61 9.86 5.26
C ASN A 201 27.36 9.55 4.46
N TRP A 202 26.93 10.48 3.60
CA TRP A 202 25.83 10.28 2.68
C TRP A 202 26.04 9.02 1.81
N LYS A 203 27.19 8.91 1.14
CA LYS A 203 27.51 7.75 0.29
C LYS A 203 27.56 6.44 1.08
N ARG A 204 28.12 6.45 2.29
CA ARG A 204 28.16 5.29 3.17
C ARG A 204 26.75 4.87 3.61
N SER A 205 25.92 5.84 3.99
CA SER A 205 24.54 5.61 4.38
C SER A 205 23.71 5.01 3.23
N ALA A 206 23.79 5.58 2.03
CA ALA A 206 23.10 5.07 0.86
C ALA A 206 23.47 3.61 0.55
N LYS A 207 24.77 3.29 0.57
CA LYS A 207 25.26 1.92 0.35
C LYS A 207 24.80 0.96 1.46
N ALA A 208 24.86 1.38 2.72
CA ALA A 208 24.42 0.56 3.85
C ALA A 208 22.92 0.24 3.76
N LEU A 209 22.10 1.21 3.40
CA LEU A 209 20.66 1.04 3.19
C LEU A 209 20.40 0.06 2.03
N GLY A 210 21.10 0.22 0.90
CA GLY A 210 21.00 -0.70 -0.23
C GLY A 210 21.34 -2.14 0.16
N VAL A 211 22.48 -2.36 0.81
CA VAL A 211 22.89 -3.69 1.29
C VAL A 211 21.85 -4.29 2.23
N MET A 212 21.29 -3.47 3.12
CA MET A 212 20.34 -3.95 4.12
C MET A 212 19.13 -4.62 3.49
N TYR A 213 18.46 -3.98 2.54
CA TYR A 213 17.19 -4.52 2.03
C TYR A 213 17.35 -5.43 0.79
N PHE A 214 18.38 -5.25 -0.03
CA PHE A 214 18.64 -6.13 -1.17
C PHE A 214 19.00 -7.55 -0.79
N LEU A 215 19.53 -7.77 0.41
CA LEU A 215 19.95 -9.10 0.88
C LEU A 215 18.88 -9.83 1.71
N MET A 216 17.67 -9.27 1.78
CA MET A 216 16.53 -9.92 2.42
C MET A 216 15.74 -10.77 1.40
N GLN A 217 14.95 -11.72 1.89
CA GLN A 217 14.03 -12.50 1.05
C GLN A 217 12.86 -11.62 0.61
N GLY A 218 12.68 -11.49 -0.70
CA GLY A 218 11.60 -10.70 -1.30
C GLY A 218 12.00 -10.08 -2.64
N THR A 219 11.10 -9.32 -3.23
CA THR A 219 11.37 -8.57 -4.45
C THR A 219 11.77 -7.13 -4.10
N PRO A 220 13.01 -6.71 -4.41
CA PRO A 220 13.45 -5.35 -4.17
C PRO A 220 12.88 -4.41 -5.22
N TYR A 221 12.37 -3.27 -4.75
CA TYR A 221 11.89 -2.17 -5.58
C TYR A 221 12.83 -0.98 -5.42
N ILE A 222 13.36 -0.51 -6.53
CA ILE A 222 14.29 0.63 -6.59
C ILE A 222 13.53 1.81 -7.17
N TYR A 223 13.36 2.85 -6.37
CA TYR A 223 12.75 4.07 -6.86
C TYR A 223 13.72 4.86 -7.73
N MET A 224 13.21 5.52 -8.75
CA MET A 224 13.99 6.33 -9.69
C MET A 224 14.93 7.31 -8.96
N GLY A 225 16.24 7.20 -9.20
CA GLY A 225 17.28 8.00 -8.56
C GLY A 225 17.80 7.45 -7.23
N GLN A 226 17.20 6.39 -6.68
CA GLN A 226 17.65 5.77 -5.42
C GLN A 226 19.08 5.17 -5.56
N GLU A 227 19.45 4.74 -6.77
CA GLU A 227 20.79 4.23 -7.09
C GLU A 227 21.88 5.30 -6.99
N LEU A 228 21.51 6.56 -6.96
CA LEU A 228 22.42 7.68 -6.78
C LEU A 228 22.61 8.06 -5.29
N GLY A 229 21.75 7.61 -4.42
CA GLY A 229 21.78 7.86 -2.97
C GLY A 229 20.96 9.07 -2.54
#